data_7eb7bf4a519d8f0a758db6b1577442aa
#
_entry.id   7eb7bf4a519d8f0a758db6b1577442aa
#
_cell.length_a   1.000
_cell.length_b   1.000
_cell.length_c   1.000
_cell.angle_alpha   90.00
_cell.angle_beta   90.00
_cell.angle_gamma   90.00
#
_symmetry.space_group_name_H-M   'P 1'
#
loop_
_entity.id
_entity.type
_entity.pdbx_description
1 polymer ?
#
loop_
_entity_poly.entity_id
_entity_poly.type
_entity_poly.pdbx_seq_one_letter_code
_entity_poly.pdbx_strand_id
1 'polypeptide(L)'
;MSDAWTQHCSPPLPGETPLLYSFIREWFRLAAAGFYSTTEVHGLENMPPNGVPCIVCFNHGNGLADPAVLIRKTPRMVRFCAKDSLWSTPIFKYFIRNSGAVPVYRPGEHGEKAKEMNVEMFRRVIGALRQGDCVGFAPEGVSRFLPYMEQPFKTGLARLALEAVTLSNEAGDPDFCVHLVPVGLIYTHREKFRSDLCMRYMPPIKVDANLIRKHTTSDGKVDTFTLAKQITVEISHALDKSTINAPTWDVLNLAITAARLHSPVGTDLSLGQYLTLLRGWVHVLKLGVPAPEGSLPIDPPTPPTAAEAAVAAKLRAALQTYQQALDAKGIKCERVRRAAQHGQALPWYWCVTGMAQRAVLCAACVALAAPGLLLFSPVWKYLKRRERFLLSKGPRWNDSVAEMKMMICGLVGMVFLVGNLMASVYYWSWRPAAFVYYMYVTMRCYEEGVADARSAYTLYKLLLLSPAEMKGLVELRVEAKKAMDPAVSMLPAGVVDHIALPADEARPTRALDYYFPWIFARLIMLLARRRKKDWNEVLRLKDHATMDYVS
;
A
#
# COMPACT_ATOMS: atom_id res chain seq x y z
N MET A 1 -9.99 -15.14 36.56
CA MET A 1 -9.74 -15.34 35.10
C MET A 1 -8.45 -14.65 34.61
N SER A 2 -7.63 -14.12 35.53
CA SER A 2 -6.39 -13.38 35.25
C SER A 2 -5.16 -14.24 34.94
N ASP A 3 -5.11 -15.47 35.40
CA ASP A 3 -3.86 -16.26 35.43
C ASP A 3 -3.61 -17.14 34.19
N ALA A 4 -4.61 -17.33 33.33
CA ALA A 4 -4.46 -18.20 32.15
C ALA A 4 -3.61 -17.59 31.02
N TRP A 5 -3.33 -16.28 31.07
CA TRP A 5 -2.51 -15.60 30.06
C TRP A 5 -1.03 -15.57 30.42
N THR A 6 -0.71 -15.52 31.71
CA THR A 6 0.68 -15.50 32.21
C THR A 6 1.34 -16.86 32.17
N GLN A 7 0.58 -17.96 32.25
CA GLN A 7 1.14 -19.32 32.35
C GLN A 7 1.49 -19.98 30.99
N HIS A 8 1.05 -19.44 29.83
CA HIS A 8 1.27 -20.11 28.53
C HIS A 8 1.96 -19.28 27.45
N CYS A 9 2.42 -18.10 27.77
CA CYS A 9 3.30 -17.33 26.91
C CYS A 9 4.45 -16.81 27.78
N SER A 10 5.40 -17.66 28.09
CA SER A 10 6.73 -17.13 28.37
C SER A 10 7.10 -16.27 27.18
N PRO A 11 7.37 -14.97 27.37
CA PRO A 11 7.85 -14.17 26.27
C PRO A 11 9.11 -14.86 25.73
N PRO A 12 9.26 -14.96 24.39
CA PRO A 12 10.52 -15.48 23.87
C PRO A 12 11.65 -14.62 24.44
N LEU A 13 12.74 -15.24 24.76
CA LEU A 13 13.95 -14.52 25.16
C LEU A 13 14.31 -13.50 24.06
N PRO A 14 14.93 -12.38 24.40
CA PRO A 14 15.36 -11.41 23.40
C PRO A 14 16.14 -12.09 22.28
N GLY A 15 15.62 -12.00 21.05
CA GLY A 15 16.18 -12.70 19.88
C GLY A 15 15.52 -14.03 19.52
N GLU A 16 14.75 -14.65 20.38
CA GLU A 16 14.02 -15.88 20.07
C GLU A 16 12.65 -15.60 19.43
N THR A 17 12.37 -16.30 18.36
CA THR A 17 11.07 -16.24 17.69
C THR A 17 10.33 -17.57 17.90
N PRO A 18 9.15 -17.58 18.56
CA PRO A 18 8.39 -18.79 18.75
C PRO A 18 8.10 -19.51 17.42
N LEU A 19 8.20 -20.84 17.39
CA LEU A 19 7.96 -21.65 16.19
C LEU A 19 6.62 -21.34 15.53
N LEU A 20 5.57 -21.13 16.32
CA LEU A 20 4.24 -20.79 15.80
C LEU A 20 4.21 -19.40 15.17
N TYR A 21 4.91 -18.41 15.73
CA TYR A 21 5.06 -17.10 15.09
C TYR A 21 5.80 -17.22 13.76
N SER A 22 6.86 -18.01 13.72
CA SER A 22 7.59 -18.28 12.47
C SER A 22 6.70 -18.93 11.42
N PHE A 23 5.84 -19.88 11.82
CA PHE A 23 4.85 -20.47 10.92
C PHE A 23 3.83 -19.43 10.42
N ILE A 24 3.28 -18.61 11.29
CA ILE A 24 2.35 -17.52 10.93
C ILE A 24 3.01 -16.53 9.99
N ARG A 25 4.27 -16.17 10.25
CA ARG A 25 5.07 -15.29 9.40
C ARG A 25 5.25 -15.87 8.00
N GLU A 26 5.57 -17.14 7.88
CA GLU A 26 5.71 -17.81 6.58
C GLU A 26 4.37 -17.91 5.85
N TRP A 27 3.28 -18.18 6.57
CA TRP A 27 1.95 -18.16 5.99
C TRP A 27 1.57 -16.80 5.43
N PHE A 28 1.75 -15.72 6.21
CA PHE A 28 1.52 -14.36 5.71
C PHE A 28 2.48 -14.00 4.58
N ARG A 29 3.71 -14.52 4.61
CA ARG A 29 4.67 -14.33 3.52
C ARG A 29 4.13 -14.92 2.21
N LEU A 30 3.60 -16.11 2.24
CA LEU A 30 3.00 -16.78 1.08
C LEU A 30 1.71 -16.10 0.63
N ALA A 31 0.80 -15.83 1.56
CA ALA A 31 -0.47 -15.16 1.29
C ALA A 31 -0.27 -13.78 0.66
N ALA A 32 0.59 -12.96 1.26
CA ALA A 32 0.90 -11.63 0.73
C ALA A 32 1.71 -11.68 -0.58
N ALA A 33 2.58 -12.70 -0.80
CA ALA A 33 3.28 -12.89 -2.07
C ALA A 33 2.33 -13.31 -3.20
N GLY A 34 1.28 -14.05 -2.87
CA GLY A 34 0.21 -14.36 -3.81
C GLY A 34 -0.68 -13.15 -4.09
N PHE A 35 -1.02 -12.39 -3.05
CA PHE A 35 -1.96 -11.27 -3.16
C PHE A 35 -1.32 -10.02 -3.78
N TYR A 36 -0.11 -9.63 -3.36
CA TYR A 36 0.61 -8.47 -3.90
C TYR A 36 1.64 -8.90 -4.95
N SER A 37 1.64 -8.21 -6.09
CA SER A 37 2.55 -8.49 -7.21
C SER A 37 3.97 -8.05 -6.89
N THR A 38 4.13 -6.83 -6.38
CA THR A 38 5.42 -6.27 -5.97
C THR A 38 5.29 -5.75 -4.54
N THR A 39 6.34 -5.94 -3.76
CA THR A 39 6.48 -5.31 -2.44
C THR A 39 7.88 -4.73 -2.35
N GLU A 40 7.97 -3.40 -2.37
CA GLU A 40 9.22 -2.67 -2.11
C GLU A 40 9.27 -2.25 -0.65
N VAL A 41 10.46 -2.31 -0.06
CA VAL A 41 10.71 -1.89 1.32
C VAL A 41 11.89 -0.94 1.33
N HIS A 42 11.74 0.21 1.95
CA HIS A 42 12.75 1.25 2.09
C HIS A 42 12.96 1.59 3.56
N GLY A 43 14.19 1.95 3.93
CA GLY A 43 14.52 2.40 5.28
C GLY A 43 14.48 1.28 6.32
N LEU A 44 14.63 0.00 5.94
CA LEU A 44 14.58 -1.12 6.90
C LEU A 44 15.70 -1.05 7.93
N GLU A 45 16.79 -0.37 7.62
CA GLU A 45 17.91 -0.06 8.51
C GLU A 45 17.51 0.80 9.71
N ASN A 46 16.39 1.52 9.62
CA ASN A 46 15.82 2.30 10.73
C ASN A 46 15.14 1.42 11.80
N MET A 47 14.99 0.12 11.52
CA MET A 47 14.36 -0.79 12.48
C MET A 47 15.36 -1.21 13.55
N PRO A 48 15.10 -0.94 14.85
CA PRO A 48 15.99 -1.34 15.93
C PRO A 48 16.18 -2.87 15.97
N PRO A 49 17.36 -3.37 16.35
CA PRO A 49 17.63 -4.79 16.45
C PRO A 49 16.78 -5.47 17.54
N ASN A 50 16.77 -6.79 17.57
CA ASN A 50 16.13 -7.56 18.64
C ASN A 50 16.67 -7.18 20.00
N GLY A 51 15.82 -7.17 21.02
CA GLY A 51 16.17 -6.77 22.38
C GLY A 51 16.11 -5.26 22.65
N VAL A 52 15.95 -4.42 21.61
CA VAL A 52 15.75 -2.98 21.78
C VAL A 52 14.25 -2.68 21.80
N PRO A 53 13.72 -2.04 22.88
CA PRO A 53 12.30 -1.69 22.97
C PRO A 53 11.86 -0.81 21.81
N CYS A 54 10.84 -1.21 21.08
CA CYS A 54 10.32 -0.36 20.02
C CYS A 54 8.82 -0.53 19.78
N ILE A 55 8.21 0.53 19.27
CA ILE A 55 6.82 0.54 18.82
C ILE A 55 6.80 0.89 17.33
N VAL A 56 6.31 -0.02 16.52
CA VAL A 56 6.05 0.23 15.09
C VAL A 56 4.73 0.96 14.96
N CYS A 57 4.80 2.21 14.50
CA CYS A 57 3.64 3.09 14.29
C CYS A 57 3.30 3.09 12.80
N PHE A 58 2.15 2.55 12.40
CA PHE A 58 1.81 2.43 10.98
C PHE A 58 0.43 3.02 10.66
N ASN A 59 0.27 3.53 9.43
CA ASN A 59 -1.03 3.95 8.94
C ASN A 59 -1.93 2.74 8.67
N HIS A 60 -3.23 2.87 8.99
CA HIS A 60 -4.16 1.74 8.99
C HIS A 60 -5.26 1.89 7.94
N GLY A 61 -4.91 1.60 6.70
CA GLY A 61 -5.81 1.75 5.56
C GLY A 61 -6.38 0.46 5.00
N ASN A 62 -5.98 -0.73 5.52
CA ASN A 62 -6.33 -2.00 4.87
C ASN A 62 -6.58 -3.16 5.85
N GLY A 63 -7.24 -2.89 6.96
CA GLY A 63 -7.66 -3.90 7.94
C GLY A 63 -6.51 -4.83 8.37
N LEU A 64 -6.76 -6.13 8.44
CA LEU A 64 -5.77 -7.14 8.84
C LEU A 64 -4.63 -7.33 7.82
N ALA A 65 -4.77 -6.79 6.59
CA ALA A 65 -3.70 -6.87 5.60
C ALA A 65 -2.45 -6.08 6.03
N ASP A 66 -2.63 -4.95 6.73
CA ASP A 66 -1.51 -4.12 7.22
C ASP A 66 -0.61 -4.88 8.22
N PRO A 67 -1.13 -5.45 9.33
CA PRO A 67 -0.31 -6.28 10.21
C PRO A 67 0.31 -7.48 9.51
N ALA A 68 -0.42 -8.15 8.60
CA ALA A 68 0.10 -9.32 7.90
C ALA A 68 1.34 -8.99 7.03
N VAL A 69 1.32 -7.84 6.36
CA VAL A 69 2.46 -7.36 5.58
C VAL A 69 3.63 -6.93 6.47
N LEU A 70 3.35 -6.28 7.59
CA LEU A 70 4.36 -5.90 8.57
C LEU A 70 5.03 -7.13 9.18
N ILE A 71 4.28 -8.15 9.64
CA ILE A 71 4.82 -9.42 10.12
C ILE A 71 5.75 -10.06 9.08
N ARG A 72 5.36 -10.02 7.81
CA ARG A 72 6.15 -10.60 6.72
C ARG A 72 7.51 -9.91 6.53
N LYS A 73 7.54 -8.58 6.64
CA LYS A 73 8.68 -7.76 6.18
C LYS A 73 9.56 -7.23 7.30
N THR A 74 9.02 -7.07 8.50
CA THR A 74 9.81 -6.67 9.67
C THR A 74 10.76 -7.80 10.07
N PRO A 75 12.06 -7.53 10.30
CA PRO A 75 13.05 -8.58 10.57
C PRO A 75 12.92 -9.22 11.95
N ARG A 76 12.09 -8.66 12.84
CA ARG A 76 11.87 -9.13 14.20
C ARG A 76 10.39 -9.41 14.46
N MET A 77 10.10 -10.11 15.56
CA MET A 77 8.74 -10.36 16.01
C MET A 77 8.05 -9.05 16.38
N VAL A 78 6.84 -8.83 15.86
CA VAL A 78 6.00 -7.68 16.19
C VAL A 78 4.72 -8.16 16.86
N ARG A 79 4.46 -7.68 18.09
CA ARG A 79 3.23 -7.95 18.83
C ARG A 79 2.19 -6.91 18.48
N PHE A 80 1.18 -7.27 17.73
CA PHE A 80 0.15 -6.31 17.30
C PHE A 80 -0.93 -6.13 18.34
N CYS A 81 -1.31 -4.88 18.55
CA CYS A 81 -2.53 -4.55 19.26
C CYS A 81 -3.72 -4.75 18.31
N ALA A 82 -4.60 -5.69 18.63
CA ALA A 82 -5.69 -6.09 17.77
C ALA A 82 -7.05 -6.06 18.52
N LYS A 83 -8.13 -5.85 17.78
CA LYS A 83 -9.50 -5.82 18.32
C LYS A 83 -9.84 -7.14 19.01
N ASP A 84 -10.36 -7.07 20.23
CA ASP A 84 -10.70 -8.24 21.07
C ASP A 84 -11.71 -9.20 20.43
N SER A 85 -12.63 -8.71 19.60
CA SER A 85 -13.59 -9.56 18.89
C SER A 85 -12.94 -10.58 17.95
N LEU A 86 -11.67 -10.42 17.57
CA LEU A 86 -10.93 -11.44 16.82
C LEU A 86 -10.68 -12.72 17.64
N TRP A 87 -10.73 -12.62 18.98
CA TRP A 87 -10.62 -13.78 19.88
C TRP A 87 -11.93 -14.57 20.05
N SER A 88 -13.04 -14.13 19.46
CA SER A 88 -14.33 -14.82 19.57
C SER A 88 -14.37 -16.16 18.81
N THR A 89 -13.56 -16.32 17.76
CA THR A 89 -13.51 -17.55 16.96
C THR A 89 -12.39 -18.47 17.48
N PRO A 90 -12.67 -19.74 17.87
CA PRO A 90 -11.70 -20.61 18.53
C PRO A 90 -10.39 -20.79 17.76
N ILE A 91 -10.44 -21.01 16.46
CA ILE A 91 -9.27 -21.18 15.59
C ILE A 91 -8.45 -19.89 15.55
N PHE A 92 -9.11 -18.74 15.29
CA PHE A 92 -8.44 -17.44 15.27
C PHE A 92 -7.86 -17.08 16.63
N LYS A 93 -8.59 -17.34 17.71
CA LYS A 93 -8.11 -17.17 19.08
C LYS A 93 -6.79 -17.88 19.31
N TYR A 94 -6.67 -19.14 18.89
CA TYR A 94 -5.43 -19.90 19.05
C TYR A 94 -4.26 -19.23 18.31
N PHE A 95 -4.44 -18.89 17.03
CA PHE A 95 -3.37 -18.27 16.23
C PHE A 95 -3.01 -16.86 16.73
N ILE A 96 -3.99 -16.01 16.99
CA ILE A 96 -3.76 -14.63 17.45
C ILE A 96 -3.08 -14.63 18.82
N ARG A 97 -3.53 -15.49 19.76
CA ARG A 97 -2.90 -15.63 21.06
C ARG A 97 -1.43 -16.00 20.95
N ASN A 98 -1.10 -16.99 20.12
CA ASN A 98 0.27 -17.48 19.98
C ASN A 98 1.13 -16.63 19.02
N SER A 99 0.54 -15.68 18.30
CA SER A 99 1.29 -14.64 17.58
C SER A 99 1.79 -13.51 18.49
N GLY A 100 1.48 -13.57 19.80
CA GLY A 100 1.84 -12.51 20.74
C GLY A 100 0.98 -11.25 20.62
N ALA A 101 -0.14 -11.29 19.89
CA ALA A 101 -1.04 -10.15 19.75
C ALA A 101 -1.73 -9.81 21.08
N VAL A 102 -1.94 -8.52 21.32
CA VAL A 102 -2.54 -7.97 22.53
C VAL A 102 -3.95 -7.47 22.24
N PRO A 103 -4.99 -7.90 22.99
CA PRO A 103 -6.36 -7.46 22.75
C PRO A 103 -6.56 -6.01 23.16
N VAL A 104 -7.24 -5.23 22.29
CA VAL A 104 -7.67 -3.85 22.55
C VAL A 104 -9.20 -3.81 22.61
N TYR A 105 -9.70 -3.24 23.69
CA TYR A 105 -11.13 -3.13 23.94
C TYR A 105 -11.66 -1.76 23.49
N ARG A 106 -12.68 -1.77 22.64
CA ARG A 106 -13.23 -0.55 22.05
C ARG A 106 -14.43 -0.04 22.86
N PRO A 107 -14.50 1.29 23.14
CA PRO A 107 -15.65 1.86 23.84
C PRO A 107 -16.99 1.58 23.16
N GLY A 108 -17.03 1.54 21.84
CA GLY A 108 -18.24 1.22 21.07
C GLY A 108 -18.77 -0.20 21.26
N GLU A 109 -17.97 -1.13 21.83
CA GLU A 109 -18.36 -2.52 22.09
C GLU A 109 -18.51 -2.82 23.58
N HIS A 110 -17.71 -2.15 24.43
CA HIS A 110 -17.62 -2.41 25.87
C HIS A 110 -18.04 -1.22 26.74
N GLY A 111 -18.45 -0.10 26.13
CA GLY A 111 -18.82 1.11 26.87
C GLY A 111 -17.68 1.63 27.76
N GLU A 112 -18.01 2.08 28.97
CA GLU A 112 -17.03 2.62 29.94
C GLU A 112 -16.05 1.55 30.47
N LYS A 113 -16.45 0.28 30.52
CA LYS A 113 -15.58 -0.82 30.94
C LYS A 113 -14.36 -0.99 30.03
N ALA A 114 -14.42 -0.49 28.79
CA ALA A 114 -13.28 -0.51 27.88
C ALA A 114 -12.04 0.19 28.47
N LYS A 115 -12.24 1.25 29.29
CA LYS A 115 -11.13 1.96 29.93
C LYS A 115 -10.39 1.08 30.95
N GLU A 116 -11.14 0.42 31.81
CA GLU A 116 -10.58 -0.49 32.82
C GLU A 116 -9.87 -1.69 32.19
N MET A 117 -10.51 -2.30 31.18
CA MET A 117 -9.93 -3.43 30.46
C MET A 117 -8.65 -3.04 29.70
N ASN A 118 -8.58 -1.84 29.18
CA ASN A 118 -7.38 -1.34 28.50
C ASN A 118 -6.23 -1.01 29.47
N VAL A 119 -6.48 -0.73 30.74
CA VAL A 119 -5.39 -0.57 31.74
C VAL A 119 -4.55 -1.84 31.82
N GLU A 120 -5.18 -3.01 31.85
CA GLU A 120 -4.44 -4.28 31.86
C GLU A 120 -3.70 -4.52 30.54
N MET A 121 -4.30 -4.13 29.42
CA MET A 121 -3.64 -4.15 28.10
C MET A 121 -2.37 -3.27 28.12
N PHE A 122 -2.45 -2.04 28.66
CA PHE A 122 -1.32 -1.14 28.78
C PHE A 122 -0.18 -1.76 29.61
N ARG A 123 -0.49 -2.36 30.76
CA ARG A 123 0.52 -3.05 31.59
C ARG A 123 1.25 -4.16 30.84
N ARG A 124 0.52 -4.95 30.03
CA ARG A 124 1.11 -6.02 29.23
C ARG A 124 2.03 -5.49 28.14
N VAL A 125 1.61 -4.42 27.45
CA VAL A 125 2.44 -3.76 26.42
C VAL A 125 3.71 -3.17 27.05
N ILE A 126 3.60 -2.49 28.20
CA ILE A 126 4.75 -1.95 28.93
C ILE A 126 5.68 -3.09 29.37
N GLY A 127 5.13 -4.19 29.90
CA GLY A 127 5.92 -5.37 30.25
C GLY A 127 6.69 -5.95 29.06
N ALA A 128 6.07 -6.04 27.88
CA ALA A 128 6.72 -6.49 26.65
C ALA A 128 7.84 -5.52 26.21
N LEU A 129 7.60 -4.22 26.25
CA LEU A 129 8.62 -3.21 25.92
C LEU A 129 9.82 -3.30 26.87
N ARG A 130 9.59 -3.47 28.19
CA ARG A 130 10.68 -3.63 29.18
C ARG A 130 11.51 -4.89 28.94
N GLN A 131 10.97 -5.88 28.23
CA GLN A 131 11.69 -7.08 27.81
C GLN A 131 12.41 -6.91 26.47
N GLY A 132 12.37 -5.71 25.87
CA GLY A 132 13.00 -5.44 24.58
C GLY A 132 12.17 -5.89 23.39
N ASP A 133 10.87 -6.15 23.56
CA ASP A 133 9.98 -6.56 22.48
C ASP A 133 9.61 -5.40 21.54
N CYS A 134 9.08 -5.76 20.37
CA CYS A 134 8.52 -4.83 19.42
C CYS A 134 7.00 -4.94 19.40
N VAL A 135 6.32 -3.80 19.54
CA VAL A 135 4.85 -3.72 19.52
C VAL A 135 4.39 -2.96 18.30
N GLY A 136 3.35 -3.45 17.61
CA GLY A 136 2.75 -2.79 16.46
C GLY A 136 1.48 -2.04 16.85
N PHE A 137 1.42 -0.76 16.50
CA PHE A 137 0.31 0.12 16.86
C PHE A 137 -0.10 1.02 15.69
N ALA A 138 -1.41 1.15 15.45
CA ALA A 138 -1.96 2.11 14.50
C ALA A 138 -2.49 3.34 15.25
N PRO A 139 -1.86 4.51 15.15
CA PRO A 139 -2.28 5.70 15.90
C PRO A 139 -3.65 6.24 15.48
N GLU A 140 -4.13 5.91 14.29
CA GLU A 140 -5.49 6.21 13.82
C GLU A 140 -6.56 5.47 14.67
N GLY A 141 -6.22 4.28 15.19
CA GLY A 141 -7.08 3.45 16.04
C GLY A 141 -8.23 2.75 15.32
N VAL A 142 -8.49 3.07 14.06
CA VAL A 142 -9.52 2.44 13.20
C VAL A 142 -9.00 2.46 11.76
N SER A 143 -9.20 1.36 11.02
CA SER A 143 -8.92 1.37 9.58
C SER A 143 -9.98 2.17 8.81
N ARG A 144 -9.53 2.91 7.79
CA ARG A 144 -10.39 3.70 6.92
C ARG A 144 -9.96 3.60 5.47
N PHE A 145 -10.93 3.54 4.58
CA PHE A 145 -10.70 3.60 3.14
C PHE A 145 -10.83 5.04 2.64
N LEU A 146 -9.86 5.88 3.01
CA LEU A 146 -9.80 7.30 2.66
C LEU A 146 -8.53 7.59 1.84
N PRO A 147 -8.50 8.70 1.05
CA PRO A 147 -7.30 9.13 0.34
C PRO A 147 -6.29 9.84 1.24
N TYR A 148 -6.60 10.00 2.52
CA TYR A 148 -5.77 10.62 3.56
C TYR A 148 -5.88 9.84 4.87
N MET A 149 -4.97 10.11 5.81
CA MET A 149 -5.05 9.61 7.19
C MET A 149 -5.93 10.54 8.03
N GLU A 150 -6.87 9.96 8.79
CA GLU A 150 -7.70 10.73 9.73
C GLU A 150 -6.85 11.30 10.88
N GLN A 151 -7.05 12.58 11.17
CA GLN A 151 -6.42 13.31 12.26
C GLN A 151 -7.50 13.83 13.23
N PRO A 152 -7.22 14.10 14.50
CA PRO A 152 -5.93 13.91 15.17
C PRO A 152 -5.67 12.44 15.55
N PHE A 153 -4.41 12.03 15.52
CA PHE A 153 -4.03 10.72 16.01
C PHE A 153 -4.26 10.57 17.51
N LYS A 154 -4.53 9.35 17.95
CA LYS A 154 -4.71 9.03 19.36
C LYS A 154 -3.38 9.05 20.10
N THR A 155 -3.33 9.76 21.23
CA THR A 155 -2.13 9.90 22.07
C THR A 155 -1.76 8.65 22.87
N GLY A 156 -2.58 7.58 22.81
CA GLY A 156 -2.38 6.36 23.59
C GLY A 156 -1.01 5.72 23.41
N LEU A 157 -0.49 5.71 22.19
CA LEU A 157 0.82 5.17 21.85
C LEU A 157 1.96 5.98 22.51
N ALA A 158 1.90 7.30 22.44
CA ALA A 158 2.89 8.18 23.05
C ALA A 158 2.86 8.05 24.58
N ARG A 159 1.67 7.96 25.18
CA ARG A 159 1.51 7.71 26.64
C ARG A 159 2.12 6.38 27.06
N LEU A 160 1.92 5.31 26.28
CA LEU A 160 2.54 4.01 26.54
C LEU A 160 4.07 4.09 26.57
N ALA A 161 4.66 4.78 25.61
CA ALA A 161 6.10 4.95 25.55
C ALA A 161 6.63 5.75 26.75
N LEU A 162 5.97 6.86 27.08
CA LEU A 162 6.31 7.69 28.24
C LEU A 162 6.20 6.92 29.57
N GLU A 163 5.10 6.20 29.77
CA GLU A 163 4.88 5.40 30.96
C GLU A 163 5.90 4.26 31.10
N ALA A 164 6.24 3.59 29.98
CA ALA A 164 7.27 2.55 29.99
C ALA A 164 8.64 3.09 30.41
N VAL A 165 9.02 4.28 29.93
CA VAL A 165 10.28 4.94 30.31
C VAL A 165 10.24 5.38 31.79
N THR A 166 9.15 5.98 32.23
CA THR A 166 8.98 6.43 33.63
C THR A 166 9.11 5.26 34.61
N LEU A 167 8.35 4.19 34.39
CA LEU A 167 8.36 2.99 35.23
C LEU A 167 9.72 2.26 35.24
N SER A 168 10.44 2.29 34.11
CA SER A 168 11.78 1.69 34.05
C SER A 168 12.80 2.54 34.78
N ASN A 169 12.71 3.86 34.68
CA ASN A 169 13.52 4.80 35.46
C ASN A 169 13.32 4.62 36.99
N GLU A 170 12.07 4.53 37.43
CA GLU A 170 11.71 4.28 38.83
C GLU A 170 12.22 2.91 39.30
N ALA A 171 12.32 1.94 38.41
CA ALA A 171 12.88 0.62 38.72
C ALA A 171 14.41 0.56 38.69
N GLY A 172 15.11 1.69 38.47
CA GLY A 172 16.57 1.80 38.51
C GLY A 172 17.27 1.57 37.19
N ASP A 173 16.55 1.67 36.05
CA ASP A 173 17.11 1.63 34.70
C ASP A 173 16.97 3.01 34.00
N PRO A 174 17.89 3.95 34.29
CA PRO A 174 17.83 5.32 33.72
C PRO A 174 18.15 5.40 32.24
N ASP A 175 18.77 4.39 31.66
CA ASP A 175 19.15 4.34 30.24
C ASP A 175 18.06 3.71 29.37
N PHE A 176 16.99 3.22 29.99
CA PHE A 176 15.87 2.65 29.25
C PHE A 176 15.24 3.66 28.29
N CYS A 177 15.06 3.26 27.05
CA CYS A 177 14.41 4.08 26.05
C CYS A 177 13.52 3.25 25.14
N VAL A 178 12.48 3.89 24.59
CA VAL A 178 11.58 3.30 23.62
C VAL A 178 11.75 4.00 22.27
N HIS A 179 11.92 3.23 21.20
CA HIS A 179 12.02 3.74 19.85
C HIS A 179 10.66 3.65 19.15
N LEU A 180 10.10 4.79 18.78
CA LEU A 180 8.88 4.85 17.98
C LEU A 180 9.28 4.87 16.51
N VAL A 181 8.95 3.81 15.75
CA VAL A 181 9.33 3.64 14.35
C VAL A 181 8.11 3.87 13.46
N PRO A 182 7.99 5.05 12.81
CA PRO A 182 6.90 5.28 11.88
C PRO A 182 7.11 4.48 10.60
N VAL A 183 6.06 3.78 10.14
CA VAL A 183 6.08 2.93 8.94
C VAL A 183 4.92 3.26 8.03
N GLY A 184 5.22 3.88 6.90
CA GLY A 184 4.21 4.17 5.87
C GLY A 184 3.93 2.95 4.99
N LEU A 185 2.66 2.59 4.88
CA LEU A 185 2.15 1.54 4.00
C LEU A 185 1.40 2.20 2.84
N ILE A 186 1.91 2.06 1.62
CA ILE A 186 1.31 2.64 0.43
C ILE A 186 0.93 1.52 -0.54
N TYR A 187 -0.36 1.38 -0.78
CA TYR A 187 -0.93 0.43 -1.73
C TYR A 187 -1.30 1.16 -3.02
N THR A 188 -0.93 0.61 -4.18
CA THR A 188 -1.43 1.16 -5.45
C THR A 188 -2.94 0.95 -5.59
N HIS A 189 -3.44 -0.20 -5.13
CA HIS A 189 -4.87 -0.51 -5.00
C HIS A 189 -5.07 -1.41 -3.80
N ARG A 190 -5.68 -0.90 -2.74
CA ARG A 190 -5.82 -1.61 -1.46
C ARG A 190 -6.58 -2.92 -1.59
N GLU A 191 -7.68 -2.92 -2.34
CA GLU A 191 -8.66 -4.00 -2.44
C GLU A 191 -8.41 -4.99 -3.60
N LYS A 192 -7.43 -4.71 -4.48
CA LYS A 192 -7.24 -5.50 -5.70
C LYS A 192 -6.17 -6.56 -5.56
N PHE A 193 -6.52 -7.75 -6.01
CA PHE A 193 -5.58 -8.85 -6.18
C PHE A 193 -4.48 -8.49 -7.18
N ARG A 194 -3.24 -8.79 -6.83
CA ARG A 194 -2.02 -8.49 -7.61
C ARG A 194 -1.71 -6.99 -7.74
N SER A 195 -2.15 -6.19 -6.78
CA SER A 195 -1.68 -4.80 -6.63
C SER A 195 -0.23 -4.76 -6.10
N ASP A 196 0.30 -3.57 -6.00
CA ASP A 196 1.67 -3.36 -5.54
C ASP A 196 1.67 -2.60 -4.21
N LEU A 197 2.69 -2.83 -3.41
CA LEU A 197 2.84 -2.28 -2.07
C LEU A 197 4.24 -1.71 -1.89
N CYS A 198 4.32 -0.50 -1.35
CA CYS A 198 5.56 0.11 -0.87
C CYS A 198 5.48 0.30 0.65
N MET A 199 6.54 -0.07 1.35
CA MET A 199 6.70 0.13 2.79
C MET A 199 7.89 1.04 3.02
N ARG A 200 7.72 2.07 3.87
CA ARG A 200 8.79 3.01 4.21
C ARG A 200 8.95 3.10 5.72
N TYR A 201 10.08 2.59 6.23
CA TYR A 201 10.48 2.75 7.63
C TYR A 201 11.19 4.09 7.78
N MET A 202 10.61 4.98 8.58
CA MET A 202 11.19 6.29 8.87
C MET A 202 12.17 6.21 10.04
N PRO A 203 13.08 7.19 10.19
CA PRO A 203 13.97 7.25 11.35
C PRO A 203 13.17 7.17 12.65
N PRO A 204 13.65 6.40 13.64
CA PRO A 204 12.96 6.22 14.90
C PRO A 204 12.97 7.50 15.75
N ILE A 205 11.83 7.80 16.37
CA ILE A 205 11.70 8.85 17.39
C ILE A 205 12.05 8.22 18.73
N LYS A 206 13.08 8.71 19.38
CA LYS A 206 13.55 8.16 20.67
C LYS A 206 12.82 8.83 21.83
N VAL A 207 12.17 8.04 22.66
CA VAL A 207 11.58 8.47 23.93
C VAL A 207 12.46 7.94 25.06
N ASP A 208 13.11 8.83 25.80
CA ASP A 208 14.03 8.51 26.91
C ASP A 208 13.79 9.43 28.12
N ALA A 209 14.50 9.17 29.19
CA ALA A 209 14.45 9.97 30.42
C ALA A 209 14.88 11.43 30.19
N ASN A 210 15.78 11.69 29.23
CA ASN A 210 16.21 13.05 28.90
C ASN A 210 15.08 13.86 28.28
N LEU A 211 14.29 13.24 27.39
CA LEU A 211 13.13 13.87 26.79
C LEU A 211 12.11 14.25 27.87
N ILE A 212 11.86 13.36 28.83
CA ILE A 212 10.92 13.60 29.95
C ILE A 212 11.43 14.76 30.82
N ARG A 213 12.71 14.74 31.20
CA ARG A 213 13.33 15.82 32.01
C ARG A 213 13.25 17.19 31.37
N LYS A 214 13.42 17.30 30.06
CA LYS A 214 13.29 18.58 29.33
C LYS A 214 11.90 19.18 29.41
N HIS A 215 10.88 18.39 29.69
CA HIS A 215 9.48 18.79 29.79
C HIS A 215 8.96 18.74 31.25
N THR A 216 9.88 18.67 32.22
CA THR A 216 9.57 18.77 33.64
C THR A 216 9.54 20.24 34.01
N THR A 217 8.46 20.69 34.62
CA THR A 217 8.28 22.06 35.11
C THR A 217 9.17 22.29 36.32
N SER A 218 9.38 23.58 36.71
CA SER A 218 10.13 23.99 37.91
C SER A 218 9.61 23.35 39.19
N ASP A 219 8.33 22.98 39.23
CA ASP A 219 7.69 22.31 40.35
C ASP A 219 7.90 20.78 40.37
N GLY A 220 8.78 20.25 39.50
CA GLY A 220 9.07 18.84 39.39
C GLY A 220 7.97 17.99 38.74
N LYS A 221 6.92 18.60 38.23
CA LYS A 221 5.82 17.91 37.53
C LYS A 221 6.10 17.83 36.04
N VAL A 222 5.93 16.63 35.48
CA VAL A 222 5.99 16.43 34.02
C VAL A 222 4.60 16.67 33.43
N ASP A 223 4.49 17.56 32.48
CA ASP A 223 3.27 17.69 31.68
C ASP A 223 3.24 16.56 30.62
N THR A 224 2.89 15.37 31.11
CA THR A 224 2.80 14.16 30.28
C THR A 224 1.76 14.28 29.17
N PHE A 225 0.73 15.10 29.36
CA PHE A 225 -0.31 15.30 28.33
C PHE A 225 0.22 16.08 27.14
N THR A 226 0.85 17.22 27.39
CA THR A 226 1.45 18.05 26.33
C THR A 226 2.57 17.30 25.63
N LEU A 227 3.44 16.62 26.38
CA LEU A 227 4.52 15.83 25.81
C LEU A 227 4.01 14.67 24.93
N ALA A 228 3.00 13.93 25.38
CA ALA A 228 2.37 12.89 24.57
C ALA A 228 1.75 13.44 23.28
N LYS A 229 1.19 14.66 23.34
CA LYS A 229 0.64 15.35 22.17
C LYS A 229 1.73 15.74 21.17
N GLN A 230 2.87 16.26 21.64
CA GLN A 230 4.02 16.61 20.81
C GLN A 230 4.60 15.36 20.12
N ILE A 231 4.84 14.27 20.85
CA ILE A 231 5.31 13.00 20.28
C ILE A 231 4.32 12.49 19.22
N THR A 232 3.02 12.60 19.49
CA THR A 232 1.97 12.16 18.53
C THR A 232 2.00 13.00 17.25
N VAL A 233 2.24 14.30 17.35
CA VAL A 233 2.42 15.20 16.20
C VAL A 233 3.65 14.80 15.41
N GLU A 234 4.78 14.52 16.06
CA GLU A 234 6.00 14.08 15.38
C GLU A 234 5.82 12.76 14.62
N ILE A 235 5.11 11.78 15.22
CA ILE A 235 4.72 10.54 14.54
C ILE A 235 3.85 10.86 13.31
N SER A 236 2.90 11.78 13.45
CA SER A 236 2.00 12.18 12.38
C SER A 236 2.76 12.79 11.20
N HIS A 237 3.73 13.67 11.46
CA HIS A 237 4.61 14.24 10.45
C HIS A 237 5.44 13.16 9.73
N ALA A 238 5.99 12.21 10.48
CA ALA A 238 6.78 11.13 9.89
C ALA A 238 5.91 10.23 8.99
N LEU A 239 4.69 9.92 9.42
CA LEU A 239 3.75 9.14 8.61
C LEU A 239 3.26 9.92 7.39
N ASP A 240 2.99 11.22 7.50
CA ASP A 240 2.63 12.06 6.35
C ASP A 240 3.74 12.08 5.29
N LYS A 241 5.00 12.19 5.72
CA LYS A 241 6.17 12.13 4.81
C LYS A 241 6.37 10.76 4.17
N SER A 242 5.89 9.68 4.79
CA SER A 242 6.07 8.30 4.31
C SER A 242 4.89 7.77 3.50
N THR A 243 3.73 8.43 3.53
CA THR A 243 2.48 8.03 2.87
C THR A 243 2.06 9.01 1.77
N ILE A 244 0.91 8.78 1.15
CA ILE A 244 0.28 9.69 0.20
C ILE A 244 -1.03 10.15 0.83
N ASN A 245 -1.16 11.47 1.04
CA ASN A 245 -2.32 12.09 1.66
C ASN A 245 -2.88 13.18 0.75
N ALA A 246 -3.95 12.85 0.04
CA ALA A 246 -4.69 13.77 -0.81
C ALA A 246 -5.99 14.19 -0.12
N PRO A 247 -6.42 15.45 -0.21
CA PRO A 247 -7.65 15.91 0.44
C PRO A 247 -8.90 15.20 -0.12
N THR A 248 -8.87 14.82 -1.39
CA THR A 248 -9.95 14.11 -2.06
C THR A 248 -9.42 13.06 -3.01
N TRP A 249 -10.26 12.09 -3.40
CA TRP A 249 -9.93 11.12 -4.44
C TRP A 249 -9.67 11.80 -5.80
N ASP A 250 -10.35 12.92 -6.10
CA ASP A 250 -10.15 13.69 -7.33
C ASP A 250 -8.74 14.24 -7.41
N VAL A 251 -8.26 14.87 -6.34
CA VAL A 251 -6.88 15.37 -6.28
C VAL A 251 -5.88 14.24 -6.46
N LEU A 252 -6.11 13.07 -5.86
CA LEU A 252 -5.24 11.91 -6.05
C LEU A 252 -5.22 11.43 -7.50
N ASN A 253 -6.37 11.36 -8.16
CA ASN A 253 -6.46 10.94 -9.57
C ASN A 253 -5.81 11.94 -10.52
N LEU A 254 -6.02 13.23 -10.28
CA LEU A 254 -5.34 14.28 -11.05
C LEU A 254 -3.83 14.21 -10.85
N ALA A 255 -3.35 13.89 -9.63
CA ALA A 255 -1.93 13.69 -9.36
C ALA A 255 -1.36 12.47 -10.11
N ILE A 256 -2.12 11.38 -10.22
CA ILE A 256 -1.73 10.22 -11.05
C ILE A 256 -1.62 10.63 -12.52
N THR A 257 -2.55 11.42 -13.01
CA THR A 257 -2.53 11.92 -14.39
C THR A 257 -1.35 12.87 -14.62
N ALA A 258 -1.07 13.77 -13.67
CA ALA A 258 0.09 14.66 -13.71
C ALA A 258 1.41 13.87 -13.71
N ALA A 259 1.55 12.87 -12.85
CA ALA A 259 2.73 12.00 -12.81
C ALA A 259 2.97 11.29 -14.15
N ARG A 260 1.90 10.81 -14.79
CA ARG A 260 1.95 10.20 -16.14
C ARG A 260 2.34 11.19 -17.23
N LEU A 261 1.86 12.42 -17.17
CA LEU A 261 2.21 13.47 -18.13
C LEU A 261 3.65 13.97 -17.94
N HIS A 262 4.12 14.00 -16.70
CA HIS A 262 5.46 14.46 -16.35
C HIS A 262 6.54 13.51 -16.87
N SER A 263 6.38 12.21 -16.66
CA SER A 263 7.40 11.23 -17.01
C SER A 263 7.46 10.99 -18.52
N PRO A 264 8.65 11.01 -19.15
CA PRO A 264 8.83 10.66 -20.56
C PRO A 264 8.43 9.21 -20.88
N VAL A 265 8.22 8.91 -22.16
CA VAL A 265 7.95 7.51 -22.60
C VAL A 265 9.19 6.66 -22.37
N GLY A 266 8.99 5.45 -21.84
CA GLY A 266 10.09 4.53 -21.59
C GLY A 266 10.83 4.76 -20.27
N THR A 267 10.32 5.67 -19.42
CA THR A 267 10.85 5.86 -18.07
C THR A 267 10.60 4.61 -17.22
N ASP A 268 11.67 3.99 -16.75
CA ASP A 268 11.63 2.82 -15.87
C ASP A 268 11.83 3.25 -14.42
N LEU A 269 10.76 3.71 -13.78
CA LEU A 269 10.77 4.09 -12.37
C LEU A 269 10.58 2.87 -11.47
N SER A 270 11.28 2.82 -10.33
CA SER A 270 10.91 1.92 -9.24
C SER A 270 9.55 2.34 -8.64
N LEU A 271 8.90 1.45 -7.91
CA LEU A 271 7.65 1.82 -7.22
C LEU A 271 7.87 2.99 -6.27
N GLY A 272 8.98 2.98 -5.52
CA GLY A 272 9.34 4.05 -4.60
C GLY A 272 9.54 5.40 -5.29
N GLN A 273 10.21 5.43 -6.45
CA GLN A 273 10.38 6.64 -7.26
C GLN A 273 9.05 7.16 -7.80
N TYR A 274 8.21 6.28 -8.37
CA TYR A 274 6.88 6.64 -8.82
C TYR A 274 6.02 7.25 -7.71
N LEU A 275 6.02 6.64 -6.51
CA LEU A 275 5.26 7.16 -5.37
C LEU A 275 5.82 8.48 -4.83
N THR A 276 7.12 8.71 -4.95
CA THR A 276 7.74 10.00 -4.62
C THR A 276 7.28 11.09 -5.58
N LEU A 277 7.26 10.81 -6.88
CA LEU A 277 6.72 11.71 -7.88
C LEU A 277 5.22 11.99 -7.65
N LEU A 278 4.44 10.93 -7.41
CA LEU A 278 3.02 11.06 -7.14
C LEU A 278 2.73 11.94 -5.92
N ARG A 279 3.49 11.76 -4.84
CA ARG A 279 3.38 12.59 -3.64
C ARG A 279 3.72 14.05 -3.92
N GLY A 280 4.76 14.29 -4.75
CA GLY A 280 5.09 15.66 -5.20
C GLY A 280 3.92 16.33 -5.91
N TRP A 281 3.28 15.64 -6.84
CA TRP A 281 2.11 16.18 -7.52
C TRP A 281 0.89 16.34 -6.62
N VAL A 282 0.67 15.46 -5.66
CA VAL A 282 -0.37 15.65 -4.62
C VAL A 282 -0.08 16.91 -3.82
N HIS A 283 1.20 17.17 -3.46
CA HIS A 283 1.59 18.38 -2.73
C HIS A 283 1.21 19.66 -3.48
N VAL A 284 1.48 19.72 -4.77
CA VAL A 284 1.12 20.88 -5.61
C VAL A 284 -0.40 20.97 -5.80
N LEU A 285 -1.06 19.88 -6.16
CA LEU A 285 -2.48 19.89 -6.50
C LEU A 285 -3.42 20.10 -5.30
N LYS A 286 -2.97 19.86 -4.07
CA LYS A 286 -3.76 20.16 -2.87
C LYS A 286 -3.80 21.65 -2.51
N LEU A 287 -2.90 22.49 -3.05
CA LEU A 287 -2.85 23.92 -2.74
C LEU A 287 -4.16 24.61 -3.11
N GLY A 288 -4.73 25.34 -2.15
CA GLY A 288 -6.03 26.01 -2.31
C GLY A 288 -7.25 25.08 -2.30
N VAL A 289 -7.08 23.80 -1.97
CA VAL A 289 -8.19 22.87 -1.71
C VAL A 289 -8.43 22.83 -0.20
N PRO A 290 -9.69 22.96 0.27
CA PRO A 290 -10.00 22.84 1.69
C PRO A 290 -9.52 21.50 2.24
N ALA A 291 -8.92 21.55 3.43
CA ALA A 291 -8.57 20.33 4.14
C ALA A 291 -9.85 19.58 4.54
N PRO A 292 -9.89 18.24 4.48
CA PRO A 292 -11.05 17.49 4.93
C PRO A 292 -11.37 17.75 6.41
N GLU A 293 -12.64 17.68 6.78
CA GLU A 293 -13.03 17.73 8.20
C GLU A 293 -12.28 16.63 8.97
N GLY A 294 -11.69 16.99 10.12
CA GLY A 294 -10.88 16.06 10.92
C GLY A 294 -9.43 15.92 10.46
N SER A 295 -9.00 16.52 9.36
CA SER A 295 -7.59 16.68 9.05
C SER A 295 -7.07 17.92 9.77
N LEU A 296 -6.42 17.76 10.91
CA LEU A 296 -5.66 18.86 11.49
C LEU A 296 -4.44 19.13 10.60
N PRO A 297 -4.17 20.38 10.23
CA PRO A 297 -2.88 20.73 9.68
C PRO A 297 -1.84 20.40 10.75
N ILE A 298 -0.91 19.53 10.39
CA ILE A 298 0.15 19.07 11.30
C ILE A 298 1.04 20.22 11.73
N ASP A 299 1.35 21.11 10.81
CA ASP A 299 1.78 22.51 11.02
C ASP A 299 0.76 23.38 10.31
N PRO A 300 0.49 24.61 10.77
CA PRO A 300 -0.18 25.53 9.90
C PRO A 300 0.67 25.60 8.63
N PRO A 301 0.23 24.99 7.50
CA PRO A 301 1.00 25.14 6.29
C PRO A 301 1.11 26.63 6.07
N THR A 302 2.31 27.12 5.78
CA THR A 302 2.44 28.49 5.30
C THR A 302 1.37 28.64 4.23
N PRO A 303 0.35 29.48 4.45
CA PRO A 303 -0.77 29.51 3.52
C PRO A 303 -0.19 29.74 2.12
N PRO A 304 -0.62 28.96 1.11
CA PRO A 304 -0.07 29.11 -0.23
C PRO A 304 -0.26 30.56 -0.65
N THR A 305 0.72 31.13 -1.30
CA THR A 305 0.56 32.45 -1.89
C THR A 305 -0.62 32.43 -2.87
N ALA A 306 -1.29 33.54 -3.06
CA ALA A 306 -2.38 33.64 -4.03
C ALA A 306 -1.94 33.19 -5.44
N ALA A 307 -0.68 33.41 -5.81
CA ALA A 307 -0.09 32.98 -7.07
C ALA A 307 0.03 31.45 -7.14
N GLU A 308 0.55 30.80 -6.11
CA GLU A 308 0.66 29.32 -6.06
C GLU A 308 -0.72 28.65 -6.10
N ALA A 309 -1.67 29.15 -5.34
CA ALA A 309 -3.04 28.67 -5.36
C ALA A 309 -3.69 28.82 -6.75
N ALA A 310 -3.45 29.93 -7.44
CA ALA A 310 -3.94 30.16 -8.79
C ALA A 310 -3.31 29.20 -9.81
N VAL A 311 -1.99 28.96 -9.74
CA VAL A 311 -1.29 27.98 -10.61
C VAL A 311 -1.85 26.58 -10.38
N ALA A 312 -2.01 26.16 -9.12
CA ALA A 312 -2.56 24.86 -8.78
C ALA A 312 -4.01 24.70 -9.26
N ALA A 313 -4.84 25.75 -9.12
CA ALA A 313 -6.23 25.74 -9.61
C ALA A 313 -6.31 25.62 -11.14
N LYS A 314 -5.49 26.38 -11.87
CA LYS A 314 -5.40 26.29 -13.32
C LYS A 314 -4.94 24.89 -13.77
N LEU A 315 -3.96 24.32 -13.10
CA LEU A 315 -3.47 22.98 -13.38
C LEU A 315 -4.56 21.94 -13.13
N ARG A 316 -5.29 22.00 -11.99
CA ARG A 316 -6.41 21.09 -11.71
C ARG A 316 -7.46 21.15 -12.82
N ALA A 317 -7.88 22.35 -13.24
CA ALA A 317 -8.86 22.52 -14.30
C ALA A 317 -8.42 21.89 -15.61
N ALA A 318 -7.17 22.13 -16.04
CA ALA A 318 -6.61 21.57 -17.28
C ALA A 318 -6.52 20.04 -17.21
N LEU A 319 -6.04 19.49 -16.10
CA LEU A 319 -5.95 18.04 -15.92
C LEU A 319 -7.34 17.39 -15.86
N GLN A 320 -8.30 18.03 -15.21
CA GLN A 320 -9.68 17.54 -15.12
C GLN A 320 -10.36 17.51 -16.49
N THR A 321 -10.24 18.57 -17.28
CA THR A 321 -10.77 18.62 -18.66
C THR A 321 -10.15 17.51 -19.51
N TYR A 322 -8.83 17.33 -19.43
CA TYR A 322 -8.14 16.26 -20.14
C TYR A 322 -8.60 14.87 -19.69
N GLN A 323 -8.71 14.63 -18.39
CA GLN A 323 -9.15 13.34 -17.84
C GLN A 323 -10.60 13.03 -18.25
N GLN A 324 -11.51 14.00 -18.13
CA GLN A 324 -12.90 13.84 -18.55
C GLN A 324 -13.03 13.51 -20.05
N ALA A 325 -12.23 14.16 -20.90
CA ALA A 325 -12.21 13.86 -22.33
C ALA A 325 -11.71 12.43 -22.62
N LEU A 326 -10.70 11.94 -21.88
CA LEU A 326 -10.23 10.56 -21.98
C LEU A 326 -11.31 9.56 -21.55
N ASP A 327 -11.96 9.81 -20.41
CA ASP A 327 -12.99 8.93 -19.85
C ASP A 327 -14.23 8.86 -20.74
N ALA A 328 -14.68 9.99 -21.29
CA ALA A 328 -15.79 10.05 -22.26
C ALA A 328 -15.55 9.17 -23.49
N LYS A 329 -14.30 9.03 -23.93
CA LYS A 329 -13.92 8.18 -25.07
C LYS A 329 -13.50 6.76 -24.65
N GLY A 330 -13.33 6.50 -23.37
CA GLY A 330 -12.84 5.23 -22.83
C GLY A 330 -11.39 4.93 -23.25
N ILE A 331 -10.57 5.97 -23.40
CA ILE A 331 -9.19 5.90 -23.85
C ILE A 331 -8.24 6.23 -22.70
N LYS A 332 -7.06 5.66 -22.74
CA LYS A 332 -5.99 5.88 -21.76
C LYS A 332 -4.99 6.93 -22.26
N CYS A 333 -4.42 7.67 -21.32
CA CYS A 333 -3.42 8.70 -21.58
C CYS A 333 -2.24 8.19 -22.45
N GLU A 334 -1.80 6.93 -22.24
CA GLU A 334 -0.71 6.30 -23.01
C GLU A 334 -0.99 6.23 -24.53
N ARG A 335 -2.27 6.09 -24.92
CA ARG A 335 -2.65 6.03 -26.33
C ARG A 335 -2.55 7.40 -27.00
N VAL A 336 -3.01 8.43 -26.30
CA VAL A 336 -2.90 9.83 -26.76
C VAL A 336 -1.42 10.26 -26.78
N ARG A 337 -0.64 9.85 -25.80
CA ARG A 337 0.79 10.14 -25.70
C ARG A 337 1.55 9.64 -26.93
N ARG A 338 1.27 8.42 -27.40
CA ARG A 338 1.90 7.87 -28.61
C ARG A 338 1.48 8.61 -29.88
N ALA A 339 0.20 8.93 -30.01
CA ALA A 339 -0.28 9.74 -31.14
C ALA A 339 0.40 11.12 -31.16
N ALA A 340 0.54 11.76 -30.01
CA ALA A 340 1.21 13.06 -29.88
C ALA A 340 2.70 13.02 -30.28
N GLN A 341 3.40 11.91 -30.02
CA GLN A 341 4.81 11.74 -30.41
C GLN A 341 5.00 11.61 -31.92
N HIS A 342 4.04 11.02 -32.60
CA HIS A 342 4.09 10.86 -34.06
C HIS A 342 3.49 12.04 -34.81
N GLY A 343 3.00 13.07 -34.10
CA GLY A 343 2.40 14.28 -34.72
C GLY A 343 1.12 14.04 -35.51
N GLN A 344 0.66 12.81 -35.62
CA GLN A 344 -0.50 12.39 -36.39
C GLN A 344 -1.26 11.26 -35.69
N ALA A 345 -2.52 11.05 -36.09
CA ALA A 345 -3.28 9.86 -35.68
C ALA A 345 -2.49 8.59 -36.08
N LEU A 346 -2.43 7.61 -35.18
CA LEU A 346 -1.81 6.34 -35.52
C LEU A 346 -2.51 5.71 -36.72
N PRO A 347 -1.77 5.22 -37.73
CA PRO A 347 -2.36 4.56 -38.87
C PRO A 347 -3.27 3.39 -38.44
N TRP A 348 -4.43 3.26 -39.02
CA TRP A 348 -5.43 2.24 -38.67
C TRP A 348 -4.84 0.81 -38.66
N TYR A 349 -3.96 0.50 -39.62
CA TYR A 349 -3.31 -0.82 -39.70
C TYR A 349 -2.42 -1.13 -38.49
N TRP A 350 -1.84 -0.13 -37.83
CA TRP A 350 -1.09 -0.30 -36.59
C TRP A 350 -2.01 -0.68 -35.43
N CYS A 351 -3.18 -0.07 -35.40
CA CYS A 351 -4.18 -0.42 -34.38
C CYS A 351 -4.70 -1.84 -34.60
N VAL A 352 -4.98 -2.23 -35.85
CA VAL A 352 -5.48 -3.56 -36.20
C VAL A 352 -4.41 -4.63 -35.94
N THR A 353 -3.18 -4.44 -36.40
CA THR A 353 -2.08 -5.41 -36.17
C THR A 353 -1.74 -5.53 -34.70
N GLY A 354 -1.66 -4.41 -33.96
CA GLY A 354 -1.45 -4.41 -32.54
C GLY A 354 -2.59 -5.11 -31.77
N MET A 355 -3.84 -4.88 -32.16
CA MET A 355 -5.01 -5.53 -31.57
C MET A 355 -4.99 -7.06 -31.83
N ALA A 356 -4.72 -7.48 -33.07
CA ALA A 356 -4.61 -8.90 -33.42
C ALA A 356 -3.50 -9.60 -32.62
N GLN A 357 -2.33 -8.99 -32.54
CA GLN A 357 -1.22 -9.51 -31.74
C GLN A 357 -1.60 -9.66 -30.26
N ARG A 358 -2.25 -8.65 -29.67
CA ARG A 358 -2.69 -8.71 -28.27
C ARG A 358 -3.79 -9.74 -28.04
N ALA A 359 -4.69 -9.91 -29.01
CA ALA A 359 -5.73 -10.94 -28.95
C ALA A 359 -5.12 -12.36 -28.95
N VAL A 360 -4.14 -12.61 -29.84
CA VAL A 360 -3.43 -13.89 -29.89
C VAL A 360 -2.68 -14.18 -28.59
N LEU A 361 -1.97 -13.18 -28.04
CA LEU A 361 -1.26 -13.33 -26.76
C LEU A 361 -2.22 -13.58 -25.60
N CYS A 362 -3.35 -12.86 -25.56
CA CYS A 362 -4.41 -13.07 -24.58
C CYS A 362 -4.96 -14.50 -24.68
N ALA A 363 -5.29 -14.96 -25.89
CA ALA A 363 -5.79 -16.32 -26.13
C ALA A 363 -4.79 -17.40 -25.68
N ALA A 364 -3.51 -17.22 -25.96
CA ALA A 364 -2.44 -18.12 -25.51
C ALA A 364 -2.35 -18.13 -23.96
N CYS A 365 -2.36 -16.95 -23.33
CA CYS A 365 -2.36 -16.85 -21.87
C CYS A 365 -3.60 -17.50 -21.23
N VAL A 366 -4.78 -17.32 -21.82
CA VAL A 366 -6.03 -17.94 -21.35
C VAL A 366 -5.97 -19.45 -21.52
N ALA A 367 -5.50 -19.97 -22.66
CA ALA A 367 -5.36 -21.41 -22.90
C ALA A 367 -4.41 -22.05 -21.86
N LEU A 368 -3.26 -21.43 -21.61
CA LEU A 368 -2.29 -21.91 -20.61
C LEU A 368 -2.84 -21.83 -19.18
N ALA A 369 -3.62 -20.81 -18.88
CA ALA A 369 -4.19 -20.60 -17.54
C ALA A 369 -5.49 -21.41 -17.30
N ALA A 370 -6.18 -21.84 -18.36
CA ALA A 370 -7.53 -22.40 -18.26
C ALA A 370 -7.70 -23.52 -17.25
N PRO A 371 -6.83 -24.57 -17.19
CA PRO A 371 -7.01 -25.64 -16.20
C PRO A 371 -6.93 -25.13 -14.76
N GLY A 372 -5.99 -24.23 -14.46
CA GLY A 372 -5.85 -23.63 -13.13
C GLY A 372 -6.99 -22.67 -12.80
N LEU A 373 -7.47 -21.89 -13.75
CA LEU A 373 -8.63 -20.99 -13.56
C LEU A 373 -9.90 -21.80 -13.31
N LEU A 374 -10.11 -22.91 -14.00
CA LEU A 374 -11.23 -23.81 -13.77
C LEU A 374 -11.18 -24.42 -12.37
N LEU A 375 -10.03 -24.92 -11.95
CA LEU A 375 -9.81 -25.48 -10.61
C LEU A 375 -10.17 -24.48 -9.50
N PHE A 376 -9.73 -23.23 -9.62
CA PHE A 376 -9.98 -22.20 -8.61
C PHE A 376 -11.27 -21.38 -8.86
N SER A 377 -12.04 -21.70 -9.90
CA SER A 377 -13.28 -20.97 -10.21
C SER A 377 -14.31 -20.96 -9.07
N PRO A 378 -14.49 -22.04 -8.24
CA PRO A 378 -15.40 -21.99 -7.11
C PRO A 378 -14.93 -20.97 -6.05
N VAL A 379 -13.63 -20.94 -5.76
CA VAL A 379 -13.04 -19.97 -4.80
C VAL A 379 -13.28 -18.55 -5.31
N TRP A 380 -13.01 -18.31 -6.58
CA TRP A 380 -13.19 -17.00 -7.19
C TRP A 380 -14.66 -16.53 -7.20
N LYS A 381 -15.60 -17.43 -7.51
CA LYS A 381 -17.04 -17.14 -7.43
C LYS A 381 -17.47 -16.80 -6.00
N TYR A 382 -16.97 -17.55 -5.02
CA TYR A 382 -17.22 -17.28 -3.61
C TYR A 382 -16.67 -15.91 -3.19
N LEU A 383 -15.41 -15.60 -3.54
CA LEU A 383 -14.79 -14.31 -3.24
C LEU A 383 -15.56 -13.14 -3.86
N LYS A 384 -15.98 -13.25 -5.13
CA LYS A 384 -16.79 -12.22 -5.79
C LYS A 384 -18.16 -12.02 -5.14
N ARG A 385 -18.79 -13.10 -4.68
CA ARG A 385 -20.06 -13.01 -3.95
C ARG A 385 -19.87 -12.30 -2.61
N ARG A 386 -18.80 -12.64 -1.88
CA ARG A 386 -18.47 -12.00 -0.60
C ARG A 386 -18.05 -10.54 -0.77
N GLU A 387 -17.28 -10.22 -1.78
CA GLU A 387 -16.90 -8.85 -2.13
C GLU A 387 -18.15 -7.99 -2.38
N ARG A 388 -19.06 -8.44 -3.24
CA ARG A 388 -20.33 -7.74 -3.49
C ARG A 388 -21.14 -7.54 -2.21
N PHE A 389 -21.19 -8.55 -1.35
CA PHE A 389 -21.87 -8.46 -0.06
C PHE A 389 -21.21 -7.45 0.89
N LEU A 390 -19.87 -7.36 0.93
CA LEU A 390 -19.18 -6.36 1.74
C LEU A 390 -19.42 -4.95 1.19
N LEU A 391 -19.29 -4.77 -0.12
CA LEU A 391 -19.50 -3.48 -0.76
C LEU A 391 -20.94 -2.97 -0.63
N SER A 392 -21.93 -3.87 -0.61
CA SER A 392 -23.34 -3.49 -0.39
C SER A 392 -23.62 -2.96 1.02
N LYS A 393 -22.71 -3.20 1.98
CA LYS A 393 -22.82 -2.64 3.34
C LYS A 393 -22.35 -1.19 3.45
N GLY A 394 -21.82 -0.63 2.37
CA GLY A 394 -21.35 0.74 2.26
C GLY A 394 -19.82 0.89 2.23
N PRO A 395 -19.32 2.10 1.93
CA PRO A 395 -17.89 2.38 1.69
C PRO A 395 -16.98 2.01 2.86
N ARG A 396 -17.51 2.03 4.08
CA ARG A 396 -16.80 1.67 5.31
C ARG A 396 -16.17 0.26 5.26
N TRP A 397 -16.75 -0.65 4.49
CA TRP A 397 -16.31 -2.05 4.43
C TRP A 397 -15.30 -2.33 3.32
N ASN A 398 -14.89 -1.32 2.57
CA ASN A 398 -13.92 -1.46 1.49
C ASN A 398 -12.54 -1.85 2.02
N ASP A 399 -12.18 -1.45 3.24
CA ASP A 399 -10.94 -1.83 3.93
C ASP A 399 -10.86 -3.34 4.27
N SER A 400 -12.02 -4.00 4.40
CA SER A 400 -12.11 -5.43 4.72
C SER A 400 -12.07 -6.33 3.48
N VAL A 401 -12.15 -5.78 2.27
CA VAL A 401 -12.17 -6.57 1.02
C VAL A 401 -10.83 -7.27 0.78
N ALA A 402 -9.72 -6.57 0.94
CA ALA A 402 -8.38 -7.15 0.78
C ALA A 402 -8.09 -8.20 1.83
N GLU A 403 -8.43 -7.92 3.09
CA GLU A 403 -8.32 -8.83 4.21
C GLU A 403 -9.01 -10.17 3.89
N MET A 404 -10.30 -10.10 3.53
CA MET A 404 -11.09 -11.27 3.18
C MET A 404 -10.48 -12.05 2.02
N LYS A 405 -10.07 -11.37 0.94
CA LYS A 405 -9.44 -12.01 -0.23
C LYS A 405 -8.11 -12.68 0.15
N MET A 406 -7.27 -11.98 0.89
CA MET A 406 -5.94 -12.47 1.28
C MET A 406 -6.04 -13.68 2.22
N MET A 407 -6.93 -13.63 3.22
CA MET A 407 -7.12 -14.71 4.17
C MET A 407 -7.67 -15.98 3.52
N ILE A 408 -8.70 -15.85 2.68
CA ILE A 408 -9.29 -17.01 2.00
C ILE A 408 -8.31 -17.59 0.98
N CYS A 409 -7.68 -16.76 0.15
CA CYS A 409 -6.69 -17.25 -0.82
C CYS A 409 -5.46 -17.85 -0.12
N GLY A 410 -5.03 -17.26 1.00
CA GLY A 410 -3.93 -17.78 1.80
C GLY A 410 -4.25 -19.15 2.40
N LEU A 411 -5.46 -19.33 2.95
CA LEU A 411 -5.90 -20.61 3.50
C LEU A 411 -6.01 -21.68 2.41
N VAL A 412 -6.69 -21.38 1.31
CA VAL A 412 -6.82 -22.31 0.18
C VAL A 412 -5.46 -22.64 -0.41
N GLY A 413 -4.59 -21.65 -0.57
CA GLY A 413 -3.22 -21.84 -1.06
C GLY A 413 -2.37 -22.72 -0.12
N MET A 414 -2.53 -22.56 1.20
CA MET A 414 -1.85 -23.37 2.20
C MET A 414 -2.29 -24.82 2.12
N VAL A 415 -3.61 -25.07 2.14
CA VAL A 415 -4.17 -26.43 2.03
C VAL A 415 -3.69 -27.10 0.75
N PHE A 416 -3.71 -26.36 -0.35
CA PHE A 416 -3.24 -26.83 -1.63
C PHE A 416 -1.72 -27.16 -1.62
N LEU A 417 -0.90 -26.28 -1.06
CA LEU A 417 0.55 -26.46 -0.97
C LEU A 417 0.90 -27.67 -0.10
N VAL A 418 0.32 -27.75 1.09
CA VAL A 418 0.57 -28.85 2.03
C VAL A 418 0.09 -30.18 1.44
N GLY A 419 -1.12 -30.22 0.86
CA GLY A 419 -1.64 -31.43 0.21
C GLY A 419 -0.74 -31.92 -0.93
N ASN A 420 -0.22 -31.02 -1.77
CA ASN A 420 0.71 -31.39 -2.84
C ASN A 420 2.09 -31.82 -2.31
N LEU A 421 2.59 -31.21 -1.22
CA LEU A 421 3.83 -31.62 -0.58
C LEU A 421 3.69 -33.05 0.00
N MET A 422 2.60 -33.32 0.72
CA MET A 422 2.30 -34.65 1.26
C MET A 422 2.17 -35.69 0.14
N ALA A 423 1.50 -35.35 -0.95
CA ALA A 423 1.38 -36.20 -2.12
C ALA A 423 2.75 -36.44 -2.78
N SER A 424 3.63 -35.44 -2.86
CA SER A 424 4.98 -35.60 -3.38
C SER A 424 5.80 -36.59 -2.56
N VAL A 425 5.70 -36.53 -1.24
CA VAL A 425 6.38 -37.46 -0.32
C VAL A 425 5.75 -38.86 -0.42
N TYR A 426 4.42 -38.96 -0.36
CA TYR A 426 3.72 -40.24 -0.38
C TYR A 426 3.94 -41.03 -1.67
N TYR A 427 3.84 -40.38 -2.84
CA TYR A 427 4.02 -40.98 -4.14
C TYR A 427 5.50 -41.01 -4.62
N TRP A 428 6.43 -40.47 -3.82
CA TRP A 428 7.84 -40.29 -4.19
C TRP A 428 8.01 -39.70 -5.59
N SER A 429 7.23 -38.65 -5.88
CA SER A 429 7.07 -38.06 -7.20
C SER A 429 7.23 -36.56 -7.20
N TRP A 430 7.87 -35.99 -8.22
CA TRP A 430 8.00 -34.55 -8.43
C TRP A 430 6.74 -33.90 -9.04
N ARG A 431 5.80 -34.69 -9.57
CA ARG A 431 4.59 -34.21 -10.27
C ARG A 431 3.74 -33.24 -9.43
N PRO A 432 3.46 -33.47 -8.15
CA PRO A 432 2.72 -32.51 -7.34
C PRO A 432 3.46 -31.18 -7.15
N ALA A 433 4.78 -31.19 -7.04
CA ALA A 433 5.58 -29.96 -6.97
C ALA A 433 5.54 -29.17 -8.29
N ALA A 434 5.62 -29.87 -9.43
CA ALA A 434 5.42 -29.26 -10.75
C ALA A 434 4.01 -28.65 -10.91
N PHE A 435 2.99 -29.27 -10.30
CA PHE A 435 1.64 -28.73 -10.30
C PHE A 435 1.52 -27.42 -9.49
N VAL A 436 2.20 -27.32 -8.35
CA VAL A 436 2.28 -26.05 -7.59
C VAL A 436 2.93 -24.95 -8.43
N TYR A 437 4.03 -25.28 -9.13
CA TYR A 437 4.68 -24.34 -10.05
C TYR A 437 3.74 -23.93 -11.20
N TYR A 438 3.00 -24.87 -11.75
CA TYR A 438 1.99 -24.59 -12.77
C TYR A 438 0.91 -23.62 -12.27
N MET A 439 0.49 -23.71 -11.01
CA MET A 439 -0.46 -22.74 -10.43
C MET A 439 0.13 -21.33 -10.37
N TYR A 440 1.42 -21.21 -10.07
CA TYR A 440 2.12 -19.92 -10.17
C TYR A 440 2.11 -19.38 -11.62
N VAL A 441 2.38 -20.23 -12.59
CA VAL A 441 2.32 -19.86 -14.02
C VAL A 441 0.91 -19.45 -14.44
N THR A 442 -0.13 -20.15 -13.96
CA THR A 442 -1.53 -19.78 -14.19
C THR A 442 -1.82 -18.36 -13.73
N MET A 443 -1.38 -17.99 -12.52
CA MET A 443 -1.55 -16.65 -11.99
C MET A 443 -0.85 -15.60 -12.85
N ARG A 444 0.36 -15.89 -13.33
CA ARG A 444 1.12 -15.01 -14.21
C ARG A 444 0.47 -14.86 -15.58
N CYS A 445 0.00 -15.95 -16.17
CA CYS A 445 -0.74 -15.93 -17.42
C CYS A 445 -2.06 -15.15 -17.31
N TYR A 446 -2.75 -15.27 -16.18
CA TYR A 446 -3.95 -14.47 -15.93
C TYR A 446 -3.63 -12.96 -15.94
N GLU A 447 -2.57 -12.52 -15.24
CA GLU A 447 -2.16 -11.12 -15.21
C GLU A 447 -1.84 -10.57 -16.61
N GLU A 448 -1.03 -11.30 -17.37
CA GLU A 448 -0.62 -10.89 -18.70
C GLU A 448 -1.78 -10.94 -19.69
N GLY A 449 -2.64 -11.96 -19.61
CA GLY A 449 -3.84 -12.08 -20.43
C GLY A 449 -4.81 -10.92 -20.22
N VAL A 450 -5.03 -10.52 -18.97
CA VAL A 450 -5.86 -9.34 -18.63
C VAL A 450 -5.23 -8.06 -19.20
N ALA A 451 -3.91 -7.90 -19.10
CA ALA A 451 -3.20 -6.74 -19.64
C ALA A 451 -3.33 -6.67 -21.17
N ASP A 452 -3.16 -7.81 -21.86
CA ASP A 452 -3.29 -7.89 -23.31
C ASP A 452 -4.74 -7.66 -23.78
N ALA A 453 -5.74 -8.21 -23.08
CA ALA A 453 -7.16 -7.95 -23.38
C ALA A 453 -7.51 -6.47 -23.25
N ARG A 454 -7.08 -5.81 -22.20
CA ARG A 454 -7.28 -4.36 -22.02
C ARG A 454 -6.53 -3.53 -23.05
N SER A 455 -5.31 -3.94 -23.39
CA SER A 455 -4.55 -3.28 -24.43
C SER A 455 -5.23 -3.40 -25.79
N ALA A 456 -5.74 -4.58 -26.16
CA ALA A 456 -6.53 -4.79 -27.37
C ALA A 456 -7.80 -3.92 -27.36
N TYR A 457 -8.53 -3.90 -26.25
CA TYR A 457 -9.74 -3.08 -26.11
C TYR A 457 -9.45 -1.58 -26.26
N THR A 458 -8.38 -1.07 -25.68
CA THR A 458 -8.01 0.35 -25.83
C THR A 458 -7.57 0.69 -27.25
N LEU A 459 -6.91 -0.25 -27.97
CA LEU A 459 -6.59 -0.09 -29.40
C LEU A 459 -7.86 -0.08 -30.26
N TYR A 460 -8.83 -0.96 -29.93
CA TYR A 460 -10.14 -0.94 -30.60
C TYR A 460 -10.84 0.41 -30.40
N LYS A 461 -10.89 0.94 -29.18
CA LYS A 461 -11.45 2.26 -28.91
C LYS A 461 -10.73 3.38 -29.69
N LEU A 462 -9.40 3.27 -29.78
CA LEU A 462 -8.59 4.22 -30.56
C LEU A 462 -8.95 4.20 -32.05
N LEU A 463 -9.24 3.01 -32.62
CA LEU A 463 -9.63 2.82 -34.00
C LEU A 463 -10.98 3.47 -34.33
N LEU A 464 -11.87 3.58 -33.34
CA LEU A 464 -13.20 4.19 -33.50
C LEU A 464 -13.19 5.72 -33.45
N LEU A 465 -12.06 6.32 -33.03
CA LEU A 465 -11.94 7.78 -32.98
C LEU A 465 -11.72 8.37 -34.37
N SER A 466 -12.42 9.45 -34.66
CA SER A 466 -12.13 10.27 -35.81
C SER A 466 -10.79 11.01 -35.65
N PRO A 467 -10.12 11.37 -36.78
CA PRO A 467 -8.89 12.17 -36.71
C PRO A 467 -9.06 13.50 -35.95
N ALA A 468 -10.24 14.13 -36.08
CA ALA A 468 -10.55 15.37 -35.37
C ALA A 468 -10.65 15.17 -33.83
N GLU A 469 -11.29 14.09 -33.39
CA GLU A 469 -11.37 13.76 -31.96
C GLU A 469 -9.97 13.44 -31.37
N MET A 470 -9.13 12.70 -32.11
CA MET A 470 -7.78 12.43 -31.70
C MET A 470 -6.95 13.72 -31.62
N LYS A 471 -7.08 14.62 -32.59
CA LYS A 471 -6.42 15.92 -32.56
C LYS A 471 -6.84 16.72 -31.32
N GLY A 472 -8.14 16.78 -31.00
CA GLY A 472 -8.65 17.45 -29.81
C GLY A 472 -8.06 16.87 -28.53
N LEU A 473 -7.94 15.54 -28.41
CA LEU A 473 -7.29 14.91 -27.24
C LEU A 473 -5.80 15.24 -27.13
N VAL A 474 -5.09 15.34 -28.27
CA VAL A 474 -3.68 15.75 -28.29
C VAL A 474 -3.54 17.22 -27.88
N GLU A 475 -4.42 18.10 -28.36
CA GLU A 475 -4.45 19.52 -27.97
C GLU A 475 -4.67 19.67 -26.45
N LEU A 476 -5.69 19.01 -25.90
CA LEU A 476 -5.94 19.02 -24.44
C LEU A 476 -4.75 18.48 -23.63
N ARG A 477 -4.07 17.46 -24.16
CA ARG A 477 -2.84 16.96 -23.53
C ARG A 477 -1.72 17.99 -23.53
N VAL A 478 -1.54 18.73 -24.63
CA VAL A 478 -0.53 19.79 -24.74
C VAL A 478 -0.87 20.94 -23.79
N GLU A 479 -2.15 21.33 -23.70
CA GLU A 479 -2.62 22.33 -22.72
C GLU A 479 -2.36 21.91 -21.28
N ALA A 480 -2.70 20.67 -20.93
CA ALA A 480 -2.40 20.13 -19.60
C ALA A 480 -0.91 20.17 -19.29
N LYS A 481 -0.04 19.81 -20.26
CA LYS A 481 1.43 19.92 -20.07
C LYS A 481 1.90 21.36 -19.89
N LYS A 482 1.42 22.29 -20.70
CA LYS A 482 1.73 23.72 -20.54
C LYS A 482 1.30 24.27 -19.17
N ALA A 483 0.17 23.77 -18.64
CA ALA A 483 -0.29 24.14 -17.30
C ALA A 483 0.60 23.54 -16.19
N MET A 484 1.33 22.45 -16.47
CA MET A 484 2.28 21.85 -15.53
C MET A 484 3.59 22.63 -15.42
N ASP A 485 4.06 23.28 -16.50
CA ASP A 485 5.37 23.93 -16.53
C ASP A 485 5.63 24.88 -15.35
N PRO A 486 4.72 25.84 -15.02
CA PRO A 486 4.91 26.70 -13.85
C PRO A 486 4.79 25.94 -12.51
N ALA A 487 4.11 24.80 -12.50
CA ALA A 487 3.90 24.00 -11.29
C ALA A 487 5.08 23.07 -10.96
N VAL A 488 5.96 22.78 -11.92
CA VAL A 488 7.15 21.95 -11.71
C VAL A 488 8.10 22.60 -10.69
N SER A 489 8.26 23.92 -10.69
CA SER A 489 9.08 24.64 -9.72
C SER A 489 8.53 24.58 -8.28
N MET A 490 7.24 24.21 -8.12
CA MET A 490 6.58 24.05 -6.82
C MET A 490 6.72 22.63 -6.26
N LEU A 491 7.29 21.69 -7.02
CA LEU A 491 7.54 20.35 -6.52
C LEU A 491 8.59 20.38 -5.40
N PRO A 492 8.42 19.58 -4.34
CA PRO A 492 9.41 19.50 -3.27
C PRO A 492 10.80 19.12 -3.79
N ALA A 493 11.86 19.70 -3.18
CA ALA A 493 13.23 19.38 -3.50
C ALA A 493 13.49 17.87 -3.47
N GLY A 494 14.27 17.35 -4.40
CA GLY A 494 14.58 15.92 -4.55
C GLY A 494 13.53 15.09 -5.31
N VAL A 495 12.35 15.65 -5.63
CA VAL A 495 11.37 14.91 -6.46
C VAL A 495 11.82 14.93 -7.92
N VAL A 496 12.33 16.07 -8.40
CA VAL A 496 12.74 16.28 -9.80
C VAL A 496 14.10 15.62 -10.08
N ASP A 497 15.04 15.69 -9.12
CA ASP A 497 16.40 15.21 -9.29
C ASP A 497 16.50 13.70 -9.51
N HIS A 498 15.56 12.93 -8.93
CA HIS A 498 15.48 11.48 -9.12
C HIS A 498 14.80 11.06 -10.42
N ILE A 499 14.21 12.00 -11.16
CA ILE A 499 13.39 11.76 -12.35
C ILE A 499 13.95 12.46 -13.57
N ALA A 500 14.98 13.31 -13.40
CA ALA A 500 15.72 13.87 -14.50
C ALA A 500 16.37 12.75 -15.31
N LEU A 501 15.62 12.25 -16.29
CA LEU A 501 16.21 11.42 -17.33
C LEU A 501 17.14 12.31 -18.15
N PRO A 502 18.34 11.81 -18.52
CA PRO A 502 19.14 12.47 -19.52
C PRO A 502 18.24 12.70 -20.75
N ALA A 503 18.18 13.96 -21.20
CA ALA A 503 17.38 14.35 -22.36
C ALA A 503 17.71 13.53 -23.64
N ASP A 504 18.89 12.92 -23.67
CA ASP A 504 19.40 12.11 -24.77
C ASP A 504 18.92 10.64 -24.77
N GLU A 505 18.30 10.15 -23.71
CA GLU A 505 17.77 8.78 -23.65
C GLU A 505 16.29 8.68 -24.05
N ALA A 506 15.69 9.70 -24.62
CA ALA A 506 14.49 9.53 -25.43
C ALA A 506 14.86 8.73 -26.70
N ARG A 507 15.27 7.46 -26.49
CA ARG A 507 15.42 6.53 -27.62
C ARG A 507 14.08 6.55 -28.32
N PRO A 508 14.02 6.93 -29.60
CA PRO A 508 12.87 6.60 -30.40
C PRO A 508 12.79 5.07 -30.34
N THR A 509 11.97 4.55 -29.44
CA THR A 509 11.66 3.13 -29.44
C THR A 509 11.20 2.84 -30.84
N ARG A 510 12.04 2.18 -31.63
CA ARG A 510 11.59 1.68 -32.93
C ARG A 510 10.30 0.95 -32.62
N ALA A 511 9.23 1.31 -33.32
CA ALA A 511 7.91 0.72 -33.09
C ALA A 511 7.98 -0.81 -33.04
N LEU A 512 8.90 -1.43 -33.77
CA LEU A 512 9.25 -2.85 -33.75
C LEU A 512 9.78 -3.36 -32.38
N ASP A 513 10.60 -2.61 -31.65
CA ASP A 513 11.15 -3.05 -30.37
C ASP A 513 10.08 -3.09 -29.27
N TYR A 514 9.01 -2.31 -29.45
CA TYR A 514 7.90 -2.26 -28.52
C TYR A 514 6.79 -3.29 -28.84
N TYR A 515 6.61 -3.65 -30.11
CA TYR A 515 5.53 -4.54 -30.59
C TYR A 515 5.98 -5.97 -30.83
N PHE A 516 7.29 -6.21 -30.97
CA PHE A 516 7.89 -7.53 -31.15
C PHE A 516 8.92 -7.85 -30.06
N PRO A 517 8.54 -7.93 -28.78
CA PRO A 517 9.29 -8.86 -27.95
C PRO A 517 8.90 -10.22 -28.50
N TRP A 518 9.84 -10.95 -29.02
CA TRP A 518 9.68 -12.32 -29.49
C TRP A 518 8.77 -13.07 -28.53
N ILE A 519 7.77 -13.80 -29.03
CA ILE A 519 6.83 -14.61 -28.25
C ILE A 519 7.59 -15.48 -27.23
N PHE A 520 8.75 -16.00 -27.61
CA PHE A 520 9.67 -16.73 -26.74
C PHE A 520 10.26 -15.88 -25.61
N ALA A 521 10.70 -14.66 -25.86
CA ALA A 521 11.22 -13.77 -24.82
C ALA A 521 10.12 -13.42 -23.81
N ARG A 522 8.88 -13.26 -24.26
CA ARG A 522 7.73 -13.05 -23.38
C ARG A 522 7.35 -14.29 -22.58
N LEU A 523 7.44 -15.48 -23.19
CA LEU A 523 7.26 -16.75 -22.45
C LEU A 523 8.34 -16.92 -21.38
N ILE A 524 9.60 -16.64 -21.70
CA ILE A 524 10.71 -16.64 -20.75
C ILE A 524 10.49 -15.60 -19.65
N MET A 525 10.01 -14.39 -19.98
CA MET A 525 9.68 -13.35 -19.00
C MET A 525 8.47 -13.70 -18.13
N LEU A 526 7.50 -14.48 -18.63
CA LEU A 526 6.41 -15.04 -17.81
C LEU A 526 6.95 -15.97 -16.72
N LEU A 527 7.99 -16.71 -17.03
CA LEU A 527 8.67 -17.64 -16.13
C LEU A 527 9.69 -16.92 -15.25
N ALA A 528 10.25 -15.80 -15.70
CA ALA A 528 11.22 -15.02 -14.95
C ALA A 528 10.57 -14.25 -13.81
N ARG A 529 11.18 -14.29 -12.63
CA ARG A 529 10.66 -13.72 -11.38
C ARG A 529 10.64 -12.17 -11.35
N ARG A 530 11.33 -11.51 -12.28
CA ARG A 530 11.49 -10.04 -12.29
C ARG A 530 11.24 -9.49 -13.68
N ARG A 531 10.12 -8.78 -13.84
CA ARG A 531 9.88 -7.87 -14.96
C ARG A 531 9.99 -6.44 -14.44
N LYS A 532 10.81 -5.61 -15.08
CA LYS A 532 10.74 -4.17 -14.89
C LYS A 532 9.34 -3.69 -15.28
N LYS A 533 8.72 -2.89 -14.45
CA LYS A 533 7.37 -2.36 -14.67
C LYS A 533 7.50 -0.88 -14.98
N ASP A 534 6.97 -0.46 -16.12
CA ASP A 534 6.67 0.95 -16.33
C ASP A 534 5.38 1.29 -15.58
N TRP A 535 5.49 2.00 -14.48
CA TRP A 535 4.36 2.41 -13.65
C TRP A 535 3.44 3.41 -14.37
N ASN A 536 3.95 4.10 -15.38
CA ASN A 536 3.15 4.99 -16.22
C ASN A 536 2.27 4.23 -17.22
N GLU A 537 2.63 2.99 -17.55
CA GLU A 537 1.94 2.14 -18.51
C GLU A 537 1.32 0.88 -17.91
N VAL A 538 1.12 0.81 -16.61
CA VAL A 538 0.52 -0.36 -15.97
C VAL A 538 -0.95 -0.49 -16.34
N LEU A 539 -1.21 -1.24 -17.41
CA LEU A 539 -2.56 -1.58 -17.86
C LEU A 539 -3.18 -2.76 -17.11
N ARG A 540 -2.38 -3.49 -16.31
CA ARG A 540 -2.83 -4.67 -15.57
C ARG A 540 -3.79 -4.35 -14.45
N LEU A 541 -3.55 -3.24 -13.79
CA LEU A 541 -4.45 -2.75 -12.78
C LEU A 541 -5.51 -1.90 -13.47
N LYS A 542 -6.75 -2.21 -13.22
CA LYS A 542 -7.84 -1.30 -13.53
C LYS A 542 -7.44 0.02 -12.89
N ASP A 543 -7.48 1.12 -13.64
CA ASP A 543 -7.34 2.42 -13.02
C ASP A 543 -8.23 2.44 -11.79
N HIS A 544 -7.84 3.21 -10.79
CA HIS A 544 -8.70 3.36 -9.62
C HIS A 544 -10.10 3.44 -10.14
N ALA A 545 -10.94 2.50 -9.72
CA ALA A 545 -12.32 2.61 -10.08
C ALA A 545 -12.63 4.07 -9.86
N THR A 546 -12.87 4.75 -10.96
CA THR A 546 -13.39 6.08 -10.90
C THR A 546 -14.45 5.96 -9.84
N MET A 547 -14.12 6.26 -8.63
CA MET A 547 -14.92 6.87 -7.62
C MET A 547 -16.42 6.58 -7.50
N ASP A 548 -16.85 5.38 -7.90
CA ASP A 548 -18.11 4.82 -7.40
C ASP A 548 -18.09 4.63 -5.86
N TYR A 549 -17.02 5.12 -5.20
CA TYR A 549 -16.86 5.10 -3.73
C TYR A 549 -17.38 6.37 -3.04
N VAL A 550 -17.87 7.34 -3.76
CA VAL A 550 -18.24 8.67 -3.24
C VAL A 550 -19.76 8.89 -3.23
N SER A 551 -20.57 7.89 -3.26
CA SER A 551 -22.00 8.09 -2.98
C SER A 551 -22.42 7.41 -1.70
#